data_7a1534b1674eec9b513e5ad84f500752
#
_entry.id   7a1534b1674eec9b513e5ad84f500752
#
_cell.length_a   1.000
_cell.length_b   1.000
_cell.length_c   1.000
_cell.angle_alpha   90.00
_cell.angle_beta   90.00
_cell.angle_gamma   90.00
#
_symmetry.space_group_name_H-M   'P 1'
#
loop_
_entity.id
_entity.type
_entity.pdbx_description
1 polymer ?
#
loop_
_entity_poly.entity_id
_entity_poly.type
_entity_poly.pdbx_seq_one_letter_code
_entity_poly.pdbx_strand_id
1 'polypeptide(L)'
;MPIRSRARSAQSLRRDEQILDAALAEVVAVGFDPLGMHPVARRLGVTAGTIYSRHETPDELAVAVWSERCGRETLQLLDDCVETALGRRAGDDLVERGVSGSDALMAGLEVLAIARRRPELAEVVVPEVMERIRWSDRDPQQRSRIAFLIGIVWGMILHDNVSKGQPDVWRVAMALILRAIRTEATLPEGEWQPELGEHINARTEDALRDALIDSASAVIGQVGLHSTTVSRVGRRAGLTAGAVYTQYASKDDLLIDAVRVLLDEAVSDNRPLTDRTVNRIEMGNVAAHLLTRGGGQRRRPWLRFRLEAYIAASHRRDLAAVLDELHTTGRSRYHDMLAPAGVKPAVADLVAIVGQAIPLGLAVLDAYIDDLDTVDFRHVTMPLLGFVADVSGAP
;
A
#
# COMPACT_ATOMS: atom_id res chain seq x y z
N MET A 1 43.23 -10.81 -24.46
CA MET A 1 42.48 -12.00 -24.88
C MET A 1 41.01 -11.75 -24.67
N PRO A 2 40.14 -11.83 -25.69
CA PRO A 2 38.73 -11.60 -25.49
C PRO A 2 38.11 -12.80 -24.76
N ILE A 3 37.41 -12.52 -23.64
CA ILE A 3 36.63 -13.50 -22.88
C ILE A 3 35.48 -13.95 -23.78
N ARG A 4 35.53 -15.18 -24.27
CA ARG A 4 34.45 -15.82 -25.04
C ARG A 4 33.23 -15.93 -24.10
N SER A 5 32.20 -15.11 -24.31
CA SER A 5 30.85 -15.34 -23.81
C SER A 5 30.41 -16.72 -24.29
N ARG A 6 30.42 -17.73 -23.41
CA ARG A 6 29.84 -19.04 -23.70
C ARG A 6 28.31 -18.82 -23.81
N ALA A 7 27.75 -19.00 -25.01
CA ALA A 7 26.32 -19.08 -25.20
C ALA A 7 25.75 -20.11 -24.22
N ARG A 8 24.84 -19.69 -23.33
CA ARG A 8 24.17 -20.61 -22.38
C ARG A 8 23.44 -21.68 -23.18
N SER A 9 23.55 -22.96 -22.79
CA SER A 9 22.85 -24.07 -23.45
C SER A 9 21.32 -23.88 -23.24
N ALA A 10 20.52 -24.39 -24.17
CA ALA A 10 19.05 -24.37 -24.04
C ALA A 10 18.56 -25.04 -22.74
N GLN A 11 19.29 -26.03 -22.25
CA GLN A 11 19.02 -26.70 -20.96
C GLN A 11 19.34 -25.78 -19.77
N SER A 12 20.39 -24.96 -19.85
CA SER A 12 20.69 -23.96 -18.81
C SER A 12 19.60 -22.90 -18.73
N LEU A 13 19.16 -22.34 -19.87
CA LEU A 13 18.08 -21.35 -19.92
C LEU A 13 16.76 -21.89 -19.34
N ARG A 14 16.38 -23.12 -19.72
CA ARG A 14 15.17 -23.77 -19.15
C ARG A 14 15.28 -23.95 -17.63
N ARG A 15 16.48 -24.23 -17.12
CA ARG A 15 16.67 -24.37 -15.67
C ARG A 15 16.56 -23.02 -14.97
N ASP A 16 17.08 -21.94 -15.56
CA ASP A 16 16.97 -20.59 -15.02
C ASP A 16 15.49 -20.16 -14.96
N GLU A 17 14.72 -20.40 -16.02
CA GLU A 17 13.25 -20.18 -16.04
C GLU A 17 12.53 -20.95 -14.93
N GLN A 18 12.84 -22.26 -14.75
CA GLN A 18 12.23 -23.07 -13.69
C GLN A 18 12.54 -22.53 -12.28
N ILE A 19 13.75 -22.01 -12.06
CA ILE A 19 14.12 -21.40 -10.77
C ILE A 19 13.30 -20.16 -10.53
N LEU A 20 13.15 -19.28 -11.51
CA LEU A 20 12.38 -18.04 -11.37
C LEU A 20 10.88 -18.31 -11.19
N ASP A 21 10.33 -19.31 -11.92
CA ASP A 21 8.92 -19.72 -11.71
C ASP A 21 8.69 -20.28 -10.30
N ALA A 22 9.61 -21.08 -9.80
CA ALA A 22 9.52 -21.61 -8.44
C ALA A 22 9.72 -20.50 -7.38
N ALA A 23 10.59 -19.52 -7.64
CA ALA A 23 10.79 -18.38 -6.77
C ALA A 23 9.53 -17.49 -6.73
N LEU A 24 8.91 -17.19 -7.88
CA LEU A 24 7.63 -16.48 -7.91
C LEU A 24 6.54 -17.26 -7.17
N ALA A 25 6.42 -18.58 -7.40
CA ALA A 25 5.46 -19.41 -6.68
C ALA A 25 5.71 -19.48 -5.17
N GLU A 26 6.97 -19.33 -4.72
CA GLU A 26 7.30 -19.20 -3.29
C GLU A 26 6.85 -17.85 -2.76
N VAL A 27 7.11 -16.76 -3.49
CA VAL A 27 6.63 -15.40 -3.15
C VAL A 27 5.11 -15.39 -3.00
N VAL A 28 4.38 -15.94 -3.97
CA VAL A 28 2.91 -16.04 -3.92
C VAL A 28 2.42 -16.82 -2.70
N ALA A 29 3.18 -17.82 -2.25
CA ALA A 29 2.78 -18.65 -1.12
C ALA A 29 3.05 -18.04 0.25
N VAL A 30 4.16 -17.31 0.43
CA VAL A 30 4.64 -16.89 1.76
C VAL A 30 5.13 -15.43 1.81
N GLY A 31 5.10 -14.71 0.71
CA GLY A 31 5.57 -13.32 0.59
C GLY A 31 7.03 -13.20 0.12
N PHE A 32 7.40 -11.97 -0.21
CA PHE A 32 8.72 -11.65 -0.77
C PHE A 32 9.83 -11.61 0.29
N ASP A 33 9.52 -11.17 1.51
CA ASP A 33 10.50 -11.08 2.60
C ASP A 33 11.15 -12.43 2.98
N PRO A 34 10.40 -13.56 3.07
CA PRO A 34 10.98 -14.85 3.37
C PRO A 34 11.61 -15.57 2.16
N LEU A 35 11.63 -14.94 0.97
CA LEU A 35 12.24 -15.54 -0.22
C LEU A 35 13.70 -15.93 0.05
N GLY A 36 14.02 -17.20 -0.20
CA GLY A 36 15.35 -17.73 0.04
C GLY A 36 15.67 -18.96 -0.81
N MET A 37 16.96 -19.28 -0.90
CA MET A 37 17.49 -20.37 -1.76
C MET A 37 16.94 -21.74 -1.38
N HIS A 38 16.84 -22.05 -0.07
CA HIS A 38 16.38 -23.35 0.43
C HIS A 38 14.89 -23.61 0.16
N PRO A 39 13.95 -22.66 0.42
CA PRO A 39 12.55 -22.81 0.05
C PRO A 39 12.36 -23.05 -1.45
N VAL A 40 13.01 -22.27 -2.31
CA VAL A 40 12.92 -22.41 -3.77
C VAL A 40 13.49 -23.76 -4.24
N ALA A 41 14.64 -24.18 -3.71
CA ALA A 41 15.23 -25.48 -4.03
C ALA A 41 14.31 -26.65 -3.64
N ARG A 42 13.67 -26.57 -2.47
CA ARG A 42 12.69 -27.58 -1.99
C ARG A 42 11.48 -27.65 -2.93
N ARG A 43 10.96 -26.51 -3.38
CA ARG A 43 9.83 -26.44 -4.32
C ARG A 43 10.17 -27.09 -5.66
N LEU A 44 11.41 -26.94 -6.13
CA LEU A 44 11.91 -27.56 -7.37
C LEU A 44 12.36 -29.00 -7.22
N GLY A 45 12.48 -29.54 -6.01
CA GLY A 45 13.05 -30.87 -5.77
C GLY A 45 14.56 -30.97 -6.11
N VAL A 46 15.29 -29.85 -5.92
CA VAL A 46 16.75 -29.78 -6.16
C VAL A 46 17.50 -29.40 -4.89
N THR A 47 18.83 -29.42 -4.96
CA THR A 47 19.65 -28.90 -3.85
C THR A 47 19.77 -27.38 -3.88
N ALA A 48 19.96 -26.76 -2.73
CA ALA A 48 20.18 -25.31 -2.66
C ALA A 48 21.43 -24.88 -3.47
N GLY A 49 22.46 -25.75 -3.56
CA GLY A 49 23.62 -25.51 -4.40
C GLY A 49 23.29 -25.32 -5.89
N THR A 50 22.18 -25.91 -6.37
CA THR A 50 21.70 -25.69 -7.74
C THR A 50 21.24 -24.23 -7.91
N ILE A 51 20.62 -23.64 -6.90
CA ILE A 51 20.19 -22.24 -6.94
C ILE A 51 21.40 -21.31 -6.77
N TYR A 52 22.25 -21.57 -5.76
CA TYR A 52 23.48 -20.80 -5.51
C TYR A 52 24.46 -20.76 -6.71
N SER A 53 24.43 -21.76 -7.58
CA SER A 53 25.25 -21.74 -8.80
C SER A 53 24.81 -20.72 -9.86
N ARG A 54 23.64 -20.07 -9.66
CA ARG A 54 23.03 -19.12 -10.57
C ARG A 54 22.75 -17.75 -9.94
N HIS A 55 22.44 -17.74 -8.67
CA HIS A 55 22.21 -16.56 -7.86
C HIS A 55 23.02 -16.71 -6.57
N GLU A 56 23.95 -15.81 -6.33
CA GLU A 56 24.88 -15.93 -5.20
C GLU A 56 24.18 -15.58 -3.87
N THR A 57 23.18 -14.70 -3.92
CA THR A 57 22.44 -14.21 -2.74
C THR A 57 20.92 -14.30 -2.94
N PRO A 58 20.14 -14.33 -1.84
CA PRO A 58 18.68 -14.18 -1.93
C PRO A 58 18.25 -12.85 -2.55
N ASP A 59 19.04 -11.79 -2.40
CA ASP A 59 18.73 -10.48 -3.00
C ASP A 59 18.96 -10.50 -4.51
N GLU A 60 20.00 -11.16 -5.00
CA GLU A 60 20.19 -11.39 -6.44
C GLU A 60 19.04 -12.20 -7.05
N LEU A 61 18.57 -13.25 -6.36
CA LEU A 61 17.37 -13.98 -6.77
C LEU A 61 16.13 -13.10 -6.77
N ALA A 62 15.97 -12.23 -5.77
CA ALA A 62 14.88 -11.28 -5.69
C ALA A 62 14.88 -10.28 -6.86
N VAL A 63 16.04 -9.72 -7.20
CA VAL A 63 16.23 -8.85 -8.39
C VAL A 63 15.86 -9.61 -9.67
N ALA A 64 16.27 -10.86 -9.81
CA ALA A 64 15.95 -11.66 -10.99
C ALA A 64 14.44 -11.95 -11.10
N VAL A 65 13.75 -12.23 -9.98
CA VAL A 65 12.27 -12.40 -9.95
C VAL A 65 11.58 -11.09 -10.35
N TRP A 66 12.04 -9.94 -9.84
CA TRP A 66 11.52 -8.66 -10.28
C TRP A 66 11.69 -8.47 -11.79
N SER A 67 12.92 -8.56 -12.27
CA SER A 67 13.26 -8.22 -13.67
C SER A 67 12.60 -9.14 -14.69
N GLU A 68 12.43 -10.44 -14.36
CA GLU A 68 12.02 -11.47 -15.31
C GLU A 68 10.57 -11.93 -15.14
N ARG A 69 9.91 -11.67 -13.99
CA ARG A 69 8.60 -12.23 -13.68
C ARG A 69 7.54 -11.19 -13.33
N CYS A 70 7.79 -10.31 -12.40
CA CYS A 70 6.73 -9.41 -11.89
C CYS A 70 6.90 -7.93 -12.27
N GLY A 71 8.11 -7.44 -12.49
CA GLY A 71 8.36 -6.02 -12.73
C GLY A 71 7.69 -5.48 -13.98
N ARG A 72 7.69 -6.22 -15.09
CA ARG A 72 7.08 -5.75 -16.35
C ARG A 72 5.59 -5.42 -16.19
N GLU A 73 4.80 -6.31 -15.61
CA GLU A 73 3.37 -6.10 -15.42
C GLU A 73 3.10 -4.95 -14.44
N THR A 74 3.86 -4.89 -13.36
CA THR A 74 3.76 -3.84 -12.34
C THR A 74 4.10 -2.47 -12.90
N LEU A 75 5.19 -2.37 -13.64
CA LEU A 75 5.63 -1.12 -14.27
C LEU A 75 4.69 -0.70 -15.41
N GLN A 76 4.12 -1.65 -16.15
CA GLN A 76 3.09 -1.34 -17.15
C GLN A 76 1.82 -0.76 -16.50
N LEU A 77 1.38 -1.30 -15.35
CA LEU A 77 0.26 -0.73 -14.61
C LEU A 77 0.58 0.68 -14.10
N LEU A 78 1.82 0.92 -13.66
CA LEU A 78 2.29 2.24 -13.27
C LEU A 78 2.26 3.23 -14.44
N ASP A 79 2.79 2.84 -15.61
CA ASP A 79 2.76 3.66 -16.83
C ASP A 79 1.31 4.00 -17.21
N ASP A 80 0.42 3.02 -17.17
CA ASP A 80 -1.01 3.21 -17.49
C ASP A 80 -1.69 4.19 -16.50
N CYS A 81 -1.35 4.14 -15.21
CA CYS A 81 -1.82 5.11 -14.22
C CYS A 81 -1.29 6.53 -14.54
N VAL A 82 -0.01 6.67 -14.83
CA VAL A 82 0.61 7.96 -15.16
C VAL A 82 0.00 8.54 -16.44
N GLU A 83 -0.08 7.77 -17.52
CA GLU A 83 -0.63 8.23 -18.80
C GLU A 83 -2.14 8.56 -18.70
N THR A 84 -2.89 7.82 -17.88
CA THR A 84 -4.29 8.13 -17.59
C THR A 84 -4.43 9.44 -16.79
N ALA A 85 -3.59 9.64 -15.75
CA ALA A 85 -3.59 10.87 -14.95
C ALA A 85 -3.24 12.11 -15.78
N LEU A 86 -2.43 11.93 -16.81
CA LEU A 86 -2.04 13.00 -17.76
C LEU A 86 -3.06 13.19 -18.91
N GLY A 87 -4.14 12.41 -18.94
CA GLY A 87 -5.17 12.50 -19.98
C GLY A 87 -4.78 11.90 -21.33
N ARG A 88 -3.72 11.11 -21.39
CA ARG A 88 -3.21 10.47 -22.63
C ARG A 88 -3.77 9.07 -22.84
N ARG A 89 -4.46 8.50 -21.84
CA ARG A 89 -5.10 7.20 -21.84
C ARG A 89 -6.48 7.28 -21.18
N ALA A 90 -7.42 6.42 -21.61
CA ALA A 90 -8.78 6.39 -21.04
C ALA A 90 -8.82 5.82 -19.61
N GLY A 91 -8.10 4.75 -19.33
CA GLY A 91 -7.99 4.13 -18.00
C GLY A 91 -9.18 3.24 -17.60
N ASP A 92 -10.11 2.94 -18.53
CA ASP A 92 -11.33 2.20 -18.22
C ASP A 92 -11.07 0.73 -17.81
N ASP A 93 -9.90 0.18 -18.14
CA ASP A 93 -9.46 -1.19 -17.81
C ASP A 93 -8.65 -1.29 -16.49
N LEU A 94 -8.37 -0.17 -15.82
CA LEU A 94 -7.55 -0.18 -14.59
C LEU A 94 -8.20 -0.99 -13.46
N VAL A 95 -9.53 -1.03 -13.39
CA VAL A 95 -10.25 -1.84 -12.39
C VAL A 95 -10.07 -3.33 -12.65
N GLU A 96 -10.33 -3.77 -13.89
CA GLU A 96 -10.22 -5.18 -14.27
C GLU A 96 -8.79 -5.69 -14.04
N ARG A 97 -7.80 -4.90 -14.39
CA ARG A 97 -6.39 -5.25 -14.17
C ARG A 97 -6.02 -5.29 -12.70
N GLY A 98 -6.57 -4.41 -11.88
CA GLY A 98 -6.34 -4.39 -10.45
C GLY A 98 -7.05 -5.53 -9.70
N VAL A 99 -8.35 -5.73 -9.96
CA VAL A 99 -9.17 -6.76 -9.26
C VAL A 99 -8.86 -8.17 -9.75
N SER A 100 -8.57 -8.34 -11.03
CA SER A 100 -8.16 -9.62 -11.63
C SER A 100 -6.65 -9.78 -11.67
N GLY A 101 -5.93 -9.04 -10.82
CA GLY A 101 -4.47 -8.99 -10.79
C GLY A 101 -3.85 -10.38 -10.73
N SER A 102 -2.82 -10.58 -11.55
CA SER A 102 -2.05 -11.82 -11.57
C SER A 102 -1.24 -11.97 -10.28
N ASP A 103 -0.83 -13.21 -9.98
CA ASP A 103 0.16 -13.49 -8.92
C ASP A 103 1.44 -12.65 -9.10
N ALA A 104 1.82 -12.39 -10.35
CA ALA A 104 2.98 -11.56 -10.67
C ALA A 104 2.75 -10.08 -10.27
N LEU A 105 1.55 -9.53 -10.50
CA LEU A 105 1.23 -8.16 -10.09
C LEU A 105 1.24 -8.01 -8.57
N MET A 106 0.67 -8.97 -7.83
CA MET A 106 0.72 -8.97 -6.36
C MET A 106 2.15 -9.03 -5.85
N ALA A 107 2.96 -9.96 -6.38
CA ALA A 107 4.39 -10.05 -6.05
C ALA A 107 5.13 -8.73 -6.38
N GLY A 108 4.79 -8.08 -7.49
CA GLY A 108 5.37 -6.79 -7.87
C GLY A 108 5.02 -5.67 -6.90
N LEU A 109 3.78 -5.59 -6.41
CA LEU A 109 3.40 -4.62 -5.37
C LEU A 109 4.13 -4.86 -4.05
N GLU A 110 4.35 -6.12 -3.66
CA GLU A 110 5.19 -6.44 -2.51
C GLU A 110 6.63 -5.94 -2.70
N VAL A 111 7.20 -6.14 -3.90
CA VAL A 111 8.53 -5.60 -4.23
C VAL A 111 8.55 -4.08 -4.10
N LEU A 112 7.56 -3.37 -4.65
CA LEU A 112 7.49 -1.91 -4.52
C LEU A 112 7.48 -1.47 -3.05
N ALA A 113 6.75 -2.17 -2.19
CA ALA A 113 6.65 -1.82 -0.78
C ALA A 113 7.97 -2.06 0.00
N ILE A 114 8.73 -3.10 -0.36
CA ILE A 114 9.94 -3.51 0.38
C ILE A 114 11.25 -3.04 -0.23
N ALA A 115 11.26 -2.59 -1.50
CA ALA A 115 12.47 -2.33 -2.26
C ALA A 115 13.47 -1.45 -1.50
N ARG A 116 13.03 -0.32 -0.93
CA ARG A 116 13.93 0.62 -0.25
C ARG A 116 14.65 0.07 0.99
N ARG A 117 14.18 -1.04 1.56
CA ARG A 117 14.87 -1.67 2.71
C ARG A 117 15.85 -2.79 2.29
N ARG A 118 15.91 -3.13 1.00
CA ARG A 118 16.81 -4.12 0.42
C ARG A 118 17.68 -3.43 -0.64
N PRO A 119 18.95 -3.10 -0.32
CA PRO A 119 19.77 -2.23 -1.17
C PRO A 119 19.89 -2.69 -2.63
N GLU A 120 20.16 -4.00 -2.86
CA GLU A 120 20.31 -4.55 -4.22
C GLU A 120 19.01 -4.41 -5.03
N LEU A 121 17.87 -4.61 -4.39
CA LEU A 121 16.56 -4.45 -5.02
C LEU A 121 16.24 -2.96 -5.27
N ALA A 122 16.60 -2.09 -4.33
CA ALA A 122 16.41 -0.64 -4.45
C ALA A 122 17.18 -0.05 -5.65
N GLU A 123 18.42 -0.53 -5.89
CA GLU A 123 19.25 -0.07 -7.01
C GLU A 123 18.59 -0.31 -8.38
N VAL A 124 17.73 -1.33 -8.49
CA VAL A 124 17.02 -1.64 -9.75
C VAL A 124 15.63 -1.01 -9.76
N VAL A 125 14.84 -1.22 -8.72
CA VAL A 125 13.42 -0.86 -8.71
C VAL A 125 13.20 0.64 -8.62
N VAL A 126 13.98 1.35 -7.78
CA VAL A 126 13.75 2.79 -7.56
C VAL A 126 13.96 3.61 -8.84
N PRO A 127 15.05 3.44 -9.60
CA PRO A 127 15.22 4.16 -10.86
C PRO A 127 14.10 3.87 -11.87
N GLU A 128 13.68 2.60 -12.01
CA GLU A 128 12.64 2.19 -12.94
C GLU A 128 11.28 2.83 -12.64
N VAL A 129 10.93 2.94 -11.35
CA VAL A 129 9.71 3.61 -10.89
C VAL A 129 9.79 5.12 -11.10
N MET A 130 10.90 5.73 -10.69
CA MET A 130 11.07 7.19 -10.77
C MET A 130 11.13 7.70 -12.21
N GLU A 131 11.75 6.95 -13.13
CA GLU A 131 11.80 7.26 -14.56
C GLU A 131 10.38 7.35 -15.16
N ARG A 132 9.44 6.49 -14.72
CA ARG A 132 8.05 6.48 -15.21
C ARG A 132 7.24 7.61 -14.62
N ILE A 133 7.34 7.83 -13.33
CA ILE A 133 6.58 8.89 -12.65
C ILE A 133 7.06 10.27 -13.11
N ARG A 134 8.38 10.46 -13.26
CA ARG A 134 9.04 11.74 -13.61
C ARG A 134 8.53 12.89 -12.73
N TRP A 135 8.52 12.65 -11.41
CA TRP A 135 7.85 13.49 -10.42
C TRP A 135 8.32 14.95 -10.44
N SER A 136 9.62 15.18 -10.57
CA SER A 136 10.22 16.52 -10.63
C SER A 136 9.75 17.36 -11.83
N ASP A 137 9.40 16.70 -12.93
CA ASP A 137 8.98 17.35 -14.17
C ASP A 137 7.48 17.70 -14.19
N ARG A 138 6.73 17.33 -13.13
CA ARG A 138 5.28 17.50 -13.07
C ARG A 138 4.88 18.79 -12.36
N ASP A 139 3.90 19.48 -12.90
CA ASP A 139 3.25 20.59 -12.22
C ASP A 139 2.39 20.12 -11.03
N PRO A 140 1.95 21.00 -10.12
CA PRO A 140 1.19 20.60 -8.92
C PRO A 140 -0.10 19.83 -9.24
N GLN A 141 -0.83 20.18 -10.29
CA GLN A 141 -2.05 19.50 -10.69
C GLN A 141 -1.76 18.09 -11.21
N GLN A 142 -0.72 17.93 -12.04
CA GLN A 142 -0.28 16.63 -12.53
C GLN A 142 0.19 15.73 -11.38
N ARG A 143 0.96 16.27 -10.41
CA ARG A 143 1.38 15.54 -9.20
C ARG A 143 0.18 15.04 -8.42
N SER A 144 -0.82 15.88 -8.21
CA SER A 144 -2.06 15.51 -7.52
C SER A 144 -2.79 14.35 -8.23
N ARG A 145 -3.00 14.48 -9.54
CA ARG A 145 -3.67 13.46 -10.36
C ARG A 145 -2.92 12.14 -10.41
N ILE A 146 -1.60 12.17 -10.58
CA ILE A 146 -0.73 11.00 -10.60
C ILE A 146 -0.76 10.30 -9.25
N ALA A 147 -0.49 11.02 -8.15
CA ALA A 147 -0.47 10.45 -6.80
C ALA A 147 -1.82 9.85 -6.42
N PHE A 148 -2.93 10.56 -6.75
CA PHE A 148 -4.28 10.07 -6.47
C PHE A 148 -4.59 8.78 -7.25
N LEU A 149 -4.31 8.74 -8.55
CA LEU A 149 -4.63 7.57 -9.39
C LEU A 149 -3.77 6.36 -9.05
N ILE A 150 -2.47 6.54 -8.81
CA ILE A 150 -1.61 5.47 -8.32
C ILE A 150 -2.10 5.02 -6.94
N GLY A 151 -2.41 5.95 -6.04
CA GLY A 151 -2.91 5.67 -4.70
C GLY A 151 -4.18 4.81 -4.72
N ILE A 152 -5.15 5.16 -5.55
CA ILE A 152 -6.39 4.35 -5.61
C ILE A 152 -6.18 3.00 -6.31
N VAL A 153 -5.41 2.91 -7.38
CA VAL A 153 -5.21 1.64 -8.12
C VAL A 153 -4.41 0.63 -7.26
N TRP A 154 -3.29 1.05 -6.68
CA TRP A 154 -2.51 0.17 -5.80
C TRP A 154 -3.25 -0.12 -4.50
N GLY A 155 -3.93 0.89 -3.94
CA GLY A 155 -4.74 0.70 -2.74
C GLY A 155 -5.92 -0.23 -2.96
N MET A 156 -6.59 -0.18 -4.11
CA MET A 156 -7.65 -1.11 -4.51
C MET A 156 -7.15 -2.56 -4.52
N ILE A 157 -5.99 -2.81 -5.13
CA ILE A 157 -5.41 -4.16 -5.19
C ILE A 157 -5.14 -4.70 -3.77
N LEU A 158 -4.51 -3.89 -2.91
CA LEU A 158 -4.21 -4.27 -1.53
C LEU A 158 -5.50 -4.45 -0.71
N HIS A 159 -6.49 -3.60 -0.89
CA HIS A 159 -7.78 -3.67 -0.19
C HIS A 159 -8.59 -4.89 -0.63
N ASP A 160 -8.72 -5.14 -1.95
CA ASP A 160 -9.50 -6.24 -2.51
C ASP A 160 -8.91 -7.60 -2.15
N ASN A 161 -7.59 -7.65 -1.94
CA ASN A 161 -6.93 -8.87 -1.47
C ASN A 161 -7.35 -9.29 -0.05
N VAL A 162 -7.79 -8.35 0.76
CA VAL A 162 -8.33 -8.56 2.12
C VAL A 162 -9.85 -8.74 2.09
N SER A 163 -10.58 -7.80 1.49
CA SER A 163 -12.04 -7.74 1.44
C SER A 163 -12.53 -7.99 0.02
N LYS A 164 -12.51 -9.25 -0.40
CA LYS A 164 -12.83 -9.66 -1.77
C LYS A 164 -14.30 -9.43 -2.14
N GLY A 165 -14.53 -9.17 -3.42
CA GLY A 165 -15.86 -9.31 -4.04
C GLY A 165 -16.64 -8.02 -4.26
N GLN A 166 -15.97 -6.88 -4.49
CA GLN A 166 -16.65 -5.61 -4.76
C GLN A 166 -16.29 -4.98 -6.13
N PRO A 167 -16.18 -5.75 -7.24
CA PRO A 167 -15.73 -5.20 -8.52
C PRO A 167 -16.67 -4.12 -9.05
N ASP A 168 -17.96 -4.20 -8.81
CA ASP A 168 -18.93 -3.18 -9.28
C ASP A 168 -18.75 -1.86 -8.53
N VAL A 169 -18.45 -1.90 -7.23
CA VAL A 169 -18.14 -0.70 -6.45
C VAL A 169 -16.88 -0.04 -6.99
N TRP A 170 -15.84 -0.83 -7.30
CA TRP A 170 -14.62 -0.30 -7.89
C TRP A 170 -14.84 0.31 -9.28
N ARG A 171 -15.70 -0.29 -10.13
CA ARG A 171 -16.05 0.30 -11.45
C ARG A 171 -16.73 1.66 -11.30
N VAL A 172 -17.69 1.76 -10.39
CA VAL A 172 -18.39 3.04 -10.11
C VAL A 172 -17.39 4.06 -9.55
N ALA A 173 -16.58 3.68 -8.57
CA ALA A 173 -15.55 4.55 -8.01
C ALA A 173 -14.60 5.07 -9.08
N MET A 174 -14.06 4.19 -9.88
CA MET A 174 -13.09 4.54 -10.93
C MET A 174 -13.71 5.46 -11.98
N ALA A 175 -14.96 5.21 -12.40
CA ALA A 175 -15.64 6.09 -13.33
C ALA A 175 -15.76 7.53 -12.80
N LEU A 176 -16.10 7.71 -11.53
CA LEU A 176 -16.15 9.03 -10.88
C LEU A 176 -14.76 9.65 -10.75
N ILE A 177 -13.76 8.87 -10.37
CA ILE A 177 -12.36 9.30 -10.24
C ILE A 177 -11.80 9.75 -11.59
N LEU A 178 -11.98 8.96 -12.65
CA LEU A 178 -11.52 9.30 -13.99
C LEU A 178 -12.20 10.58 -14.52
N ARG A 179 -13.48 10.75 -14.21
CA ARG A 179 -14.18 12.01 -14.48
C ARG A 179 -13.58 13.18 -13.71
N ALA A 180 -13.30 13.00 -12.42
CA ALA A 180 -12.71 14.04 -11.57
C ALA A 180 -11.30 14.46 -12.04
N ILE A 181 -10.45 13.48 -12.38
CA ILE A 181 -9.10 13.73 -12.91
C ILE A 181 -9.13 14.54 -14.21
N ARG A 182 -10.14 14.35 -15.05
CA ARG A 182 -10.33 15.10 -16.32
C ARG A 182 -10.98 16.45 -16.16
N THR A 183 -11.55 16.73 -14.99
CA THR A 183 -12.21 18.00 -14.69
C THR A 183 -11.20 18.97 -14.09
N GLU A 184 -11.25 20.22 -14.56
CA GLU A 184 -10.47 21.29 -13.94
C GLU A 184 -11.14 21.70 -12.61
N ALA A 185 -10.35 21.66 -11.52
CA ALA A 185 -10.86 21.97 -10.21
C ALA A 185 -10.91 23.50 -10.00
N THR A 186 -12.03 24.01 -9.53
CA THR A 186 -12.11 25.37 -8.97
C THR A 186 -11.61 25.28 -7.53
N LEU A 187 -10.41 25.78 -7.28
CA LEU A 187 -9.80 25.75 -5.95
C LEU A 187 -10.22 27.01 -5.16
N PRO A 188 -10.39 26.90 -3.84
CA PRO A 188 -10.53 28.06 -2.96
C PRO A 188 -9.31 28.97 -3.07
N GLU A 189 -9.53 30.28 -2.88
CA GLU A 189 -8.45 31.26 -2.85
C GLU A 189 -7.49 30.98 -1.68
N GLY A 190 -6.20 31.24 -1.90
CA GLY A 190 -5.13 31.06 -0.93
C GLY A 190 -4.21 29.88 -1.22
N GLU A 191 -3.02 29.94 -0.61
CA GLU A 191 -2.02 28.86 -0.70
C GLU A 191 -2.47 27.61 0.03
N TRP A 192 -2.20 26.44 -0.54
CA TRP A 192 -2.45 25.16 0.10
C TRP A 192 -1.56 24.99 1.34
N GLN A 193 -2.19 24.84 2.49
CA GLN A 193 -1.51 24.53 3.74
C GLN A 193 -2.07 23.23 4.32
N PRO A 194 -1.38 22.10 4.11
CA PRO A 194 -1.87 20.79 4.55
C PRO A 194 -1.87 20.70 6.08
N GLU A 195 -2.95 20.18 6.63
CA GLU A 195 -2.99 19.77 8.04
C GLU A 195 -2.29 18.41 8.19
N LEU A 196 -1.01 18.42 8.51
CA LEU A 196 -0.23 17.20 8.71
C LEU A 196 -0.70 16.46 9.97
N GLY A 197 -0.77 15.14 9.88
CA GLY A 197 -1.15 14.30 11.02
C GLY A 197 0.03 14.10 11.99
N GLU A 198 -0.30 13.91 13.25
CA GLU A 198 0.68 13.53 14.26
C GLU A 198 1.05 12.04 14.15
N HIS A 199 2.07 11.62 14.90
CA HIS A 199 2.44 10.21 15.02
C HIS A 199 1.30 9.41 15.66
N ILE A 200 0.95 8.27 15.07
CA ILE A 200 -0.07 7.38 15.61
C ILE A 200 0.59 6.48 16.67
N ASN A 201 0.14 6.61 17.91
CA ASN A 201 0.59 5.82 19.06
C ASN A 201 -0.60 5.10 19.69
N ALA A 202 -0.34 3.97 20.34
CA ALA A 202 -1.35 3.26 21.13
C ALA A 202 -1.78 4.07 22.36
N ARG A 203 -3.07 4.00 22.71
CA ARG A 203 -3.68 4.67 23.88
C ARG A 203 -4.74 3.77 24.48
N THR A 204 -4.30 2.65 25.12
CA THR A 204 -5.19 1.60 25.63
C THR A 204 -5.43 1.66 27.14
N GLU A 205 -4.95 2.69 27.84
CA GLU A 205 -4.94 2.80 29.30
C GLU A 205 -3.98 1.80 30.00
N ASP A 206 -3.30 0.93 29.23
CA ASP A 206 -2.23 0.03 29.72
C ASP A 206 -0.89 0.46 29.14
N ALA A 207 -0.09 1.15 29.90
CA ALA A 207 1.18 1.72 29.46
C ALA A 207 2.19 0.67 28.97
N LEU A 208 2.14 -0.56 29.50
CA LEU A 208 2.99 -1.66 29.03
C LEU A 208 2.54 -2.14 27.66
N ARG A 209 1.23 -2.35 27.48
CA ARG A 209 0.63 -2.73 26.21
C ARG A 209 0.90 -1.67 25.14
N ASP A 210 0.70 -0.39 25.45
CA ASP A 210 0.97 0.73 24.55
C ASP A 210 2.43 0.75 24.09
N ALA A 211 3.38 0.64 25.02
CA ALA A 211 4.80 0.61 24.70
C ALA A 211 5.20 -0.58 23.82
N LEU A 212 4.55 -1.75 23.98
CA LEU A 212 4.78 -2.93 23.16
C LEU A 212 4.18 -2.77 21.77
N ILE A 213 2.98 -2.23 21.65
CA ILE A 213 2.30 -1.96 20.35
C ILE A 213 3.12 -0.95 19.55
N ASP A 214 3.52 0.17 20.14
CA ASP A 214 4.29 1.21 19.46
C ASP A 214 5.68 0.70 19.04
N SER A 215 6.32 -0.10 19.91
CA SER A 215 7.59 -0.74 19.58
C SER A 215 7.46 -1.77 18.47
N ALA A 216 6.39 -2.57 18.44
CA ALA A 216 6.11 -3.53 17.39
C ALA A 216 5.86 -2.82 16.05
N SER A 217 5.02 -1.79 16.03
CA SER A 217 4.75 -0.97 14.85
C SER A 217 6.03 -0.39 14.27
N ALA A 218 6.87 0.22 15.10
CA ALA A 218 8.13 0.81 14.65
C ALA A 218 9.14 -0.23 14.13
N VAL A 219 9.27 -1.40 14.79
CA VAL A 219 10.17 -2.47 14.35
C VAL A 219 9.67 -3.07 13.04
N ILE A 220 8.37 -3.42 12.93
CA ILE A 220 7.78 -3.99 11.73
C ILE A 220 7.92 -3.03 10.55
N GLY A 221 7.58 -1.75 10.74
CA GLY A 221 7.74 -0.74 9.70
C GLY A 221 9.19 -0.50 9.24
N GLN A 222 10.17 -0.85 10.08
CA GLN A 222 11.59 -0.69 9.75
C GLN A 222 12.21 -1.91 9.07
N VAL A 223 11.92 -3.13 9.55
CA VAL A 223 12.61 -4.36 9.11
C VAL A 223 11.69 -5.39 8.47
N GLY A 224 10.41 -5.10 8.34
CA GLY A 224 9.38 -6.02 7.87
C GLY A 224 8.89 -7.01 8.93
N LEU A 225 7.73 -7.58 8.68
CA LEU A 225 7.10 -8.52 9.61
C LEU A 225 7.93 -9.80 9.78
N HIS A 226 8.49 -10.35 8.68
CA HIS A 226 9.28 -11.58 8.71
C HIS A 226 10.51 -11.45 9.60
N SER A 227 11.25 -10.35 9.49
CA SER A 227 12.47 -10.08 10.25
C SER A 227 12.23 -9.56 11.67
N THR A 228 10.98 -9.30 12.05
CA THR A 228 10.60 -8.87 13.39
C THR A 228 10.61 -10.05 14.36
N THR A 229 11.27 -9.88 15.50
CA THR A 229 11.30 -10.86 16.61
C THR A 229 10.82 -10.21 17.90
N VAL A 230 10.26 -11.03 18.81
CA VAL A 230 9.84 -10.58 20.14
C VAL A 230 10.99 -9.90 20.91
N SER A 231 12.22 -10.41 20.75
CA SER A 231 13.41 -9.80 21.36
C SER A 231 13.74 -8.41 20.82
N ARG A 232 13.50 -8.14 19.51
CA ARG A 232 13.69 -6.80 18.93
C ARG A 232 12.64 -5.84 19.46
N VAL A 233 11.39 -6.28 19.53
CA VAL A 233 10.28 -5.45 20.07
C VAL A 233 10.54 -5.15 21.55
N GLY A 234 10.82 -6.15 22.38
CA GLY A 234 11.12 -5.96 23.80
C GLY A 234 12.27 -4.99 24.01
N ARG A 235 13.41 -5.17 23.30
CA ARG A 235 14.56 -4.27 23.39
C ARG A 235 14.20 -2.82 23.07
N ARG A 236 13.37 -2.59 22.03
CA ARG A 236 12.92 -1.25 21.68
C ARG A 236 12.01 -0.65 22.75
N ALA A 237 11.17 -1.47 23.39
CA ALA A 237 10.32 -1.07 24.52
C ALA A 237 11.07 -0.92 25.86
N GLY A 238 12.39 -1.19 25.90
CA GLY A 238 13.17 -1.21 27.13
C GLY A 238 12.89 -2.43 28.01
N LEU A 239 12.39 -3.53 27.44
CA LEU A 239 11.92 -4.73 28.13
C LEU A 239 12.71 -5.97 27.70
N THR A 240 12.67 -7.01 28.53
CA THR A 240 13.15 -8.34 28.16
C THR A 240 12.14 -9.08 27.29
N ALA A 241 12.59 -10.05 26.50
CA ALA A 241 11.68 -10.91 25.74
C ALA A 241 10.68 -11.66 26.67
N GLY A 242 11.10 -12.05 27.86
CA GLY A 242 10.22 -12.66 28.87
C GLY A 242 9.08 -11.74 29.31
N ALA A 243 9.36 -10.45 29.48
CA ALA A 243 8.32 -9.46 29.80
C ALA A 243 7.29 -9.31 28.68
N VAL A 244 7.69 -9.43 27.41
CA VAL A 244 6.73 -9.42 26.29
C VAL A 244 5.82 -10.64 26.34
N TYR A 245 6.36 -11.83 26.65
CA TYR A 245 5.58 -13.06 26.75
C TYR A 245 4.63 -13.10 27.96
N THR A 246 4.76 -12.21 28.94
CA THR A 246 3.74 -12.06 29.98
C THR A 246 2.46 -11.37 29.46
N GLN A 247 2.59 -10.55 28.41
CA GLN A 247 1.47 -9.79 27.83
C GLN A 247 0.88 -10.48 26.59
N TYR A 248 1.71 -11.13 25.76
CA TYR A 248 1.31 -11.77 24.51
C TYR A 248 1.85 -13.19 24.42
N ALA A 249 0.99 -14.15 24.08
CA ALA A 249 1.41 -15.55 23.93
C ALA A 249 2.32 -15.76 22.71
N SER A 250 2.20 -14.91 21.67
CA SER A 250 2.98 -15.00 20.44
C SER A 250 3.27 -13.63 19.83
N LYS A 251 4.20 -13.58 18.85
CA LYS A 251 4.41 -12.41 18.00
C LYS A 251 3.15 -12.05 17.21
N ASP A 252 2.38 -13.05 16.82
CA ASP A 252 1.19 -12.87 16.01
C ASP A 252 0.05 -12.24 16.81
N ASP A 253 -0.12 -12.58 18.09
CA ASP A 253 -1.09 -11.94 18.98
C ASP A 253 -0.76 -10.46 19.17
N LEU A 254 0.52 -10.13 19.35
CA LEU A 254 0.98 -8.74 19.42
C LEU A 254 0.72 -7.99 18.09
N LEU A 255 0.96 -8.63 16.94
CA LEU A 255 0.69 -8.02 15.63
C LEU A 255 -0.80 -7.70 15.45
N ILE A 256 -1.67 -8.68 15.75
CA ILE A 256 -3.12 -8.52 15.61
C ILE A 256 -3.62 -7.40 16.53
N ASP A 257 -3.15 -7.37 17.77
CA ASP A 257 -3.51 -6.32 18.73
C ASP A 257 -3.02 -4.95 18.26
N ALA A 258 -1.78 -4.84 17.79
CA ALA A 258 -1.22 -3.61 17.24
C ALA A 258 -2.02 -3.10 16.02
N VAL A 259 -2.45 -4.00 15.13
CA VAL A 259 -3.29 -3.63 13.98
C VAL A 259 -4.63 -3.06 14.44
N ARG A 260 -5.31 -3.71 15.39
CA ARG A 260 -6.60 -3.24 15.91
C ARG A 260 -6.49 -1.87 16.59
N VAL A 261 -5.56 -1.74 17.53
CA VAL A 261 -5.40 -0.51 18.32
C VAL A 261 -4.98 0.67 17.45
N LEU A 262 -3.95 0.49 16.62
CA LEU A 262 -3.41 1.61 15.84
C LEU A 262 -4.33 2.03 14.67
N LEU A 263 -5.12 1.11 14.10
CA LEU A 263 -6.15 1.49 13.12
C LEU A 263 -7.28 2.31 13.77
N ASP A 264 -7.70 1.95 14.98
CA ASP A 264 -8.72 2.70 15.71
C ASP A 264 -8.20 4.10 16.11
N GLU A 265 -6.95 4.20 16.59
CA GLU A 265 -6.30 5.46 16.89
C GLU A 265 -6.16 6.36 15.65
N ALA A 266 -5.80 5.78 14.49
CA ALA A 266 -5.70 6.53 13.24
C ALA A 266 -7.06 7.11 12.80
N VAL A 267 -8.15 6.38 13.01
CA VAL A 267 -9.51 6.88 12.77
C VAL A 267 -9.86 7.99 13.75
N SER A 268 -9.55 7.80 15.03
CA SER A 268 -9.80 8.79 16.10
C SER A 268 -9.04 10.09 15.87
N ASP A 269 -7.77 10.02 15.43
CA ASP A 269 -6.96 11.21 15.10
C ASP A 269 -7.52 11.99 13.89
N ASN A 270 -8.23 11.33 12.98
CA ASN A 270 -8.86 11.99 11.84
C ASN A 270 -10.23 12.63 12.16
N ARG A 271 -10.85 12.28 13.31
CA ARG A 271 -12.18 12.73 13.69
C ARG A 271 -12.35 14.26 13.69
N PRO A 272 -11.41 15.07 14.23
CA PRO A 272 -11.57 16.54 14.21
C PRO A 272 -11.65 17.13 12.80
N LEU A 273 -11.08 16.46 11.79
CA LEU A 273 -11.23 16.87 10.39
C LEU A 273 -12.59 16.44 9.82
N THR A 274 -12.99 15.20 10.06
CA THR A 274 -14.25 14.67 9.52
C THR A 274 -15.46 15.37 10.14
N ASP A 275 -15.39 15.81 11.39
CA ASP A 275 -16.46 16.56 12.07
C ASP A 275 -16.68 17.96 11.47
N ARG A 276 -15.76 18.51 10.67
CA ARG A 276 -15.90 19.79 9.94
C ARG A 276 -16.70 19.69 8.66
N THR A 277 -17.17 18.49 8.30
CA THR A 277 -17.83 18.25 7.00
C THR A 277 -19.26 18.78 7.01
N VAL A 278 -19.47 20.05 6.66
CA VAL A 278 -20.79 20.73 6.67
C VAL A 278 -21.31 20.96 5.24
N ASN A 279 -20.44 21.13 4.23
CA ASN A 279 -20.82 21.40 2.85
C ASN A 279 -19.82 20.78 1.84
N ARG A 280 -20.15 20.82 0.53
CA ARG A 280 -19.34 20.24 -0.56
C ARG A 280 -17.88 20.70 -0.58
N ILE A 281 -17.65 22.00 -0.39
CA ILE A 281 -16.31 22.61 -0.44
C ILE A 281 -15.49 22.09 0.73
N GLU A 282 -16.08 22.05 1.92
CA GLU A 282 -15.43 21.52 3.10
C GLU A 282 -15.14 20.02 2.97
N MET A 283 -16.06 19.23 2.41
CA MET A 283 -15.82 17.81 2.12
C MET A 283 -14.60 17.60 1.23
N GLY A 284 -14.47 18.38 0.14
CA GLY A 284 -13.32 18.31 -0.76
C GLY A 284 -12.00 18.67 -0.09
N ASN A 285 -12.01 19.72 0.73
CA ASN A 285 -10.85 20.13 1.52
C ASN A 285 -10.49 19.10 2.58
N VAL A 286 -11.45 18.61 3.35
CA VAL A 286 -11.24 17.57 4.36
C VAL A 286 -10.65 16.31 3.74
N ALA A 287 -11.18 15.85 2.60
CA ALA A 287 -10.63 14.70 1.89
C ALA A 287 -9.18 14.93 1.45
N ALA A 288 -8.85 16.14 0.95
CA ALA A 288 -7.47 16.48 0.58
C ALA A 288 -6.54 16.44 1.81
N HIS A 289 -6.93 17.00 2.94
CA HIS A 289 -6.16 16.92 4.18
C HIS A 289 -5.96 15.49 4.68
N LEU A 290 -7.01 14.66 4.62
CA LEU A 290 -6.91 13.24 5.01
C LEU A 290 -5.91 12.47 4.14
N LEU A 291 -5.88 12.74 2.82
CA LEU A 291 -4.91 12.13 1.91
C LEU A 291 -3.48 12.61 2.19
N THR A 292 -3.31 13.92 2.41
CA THR A 292 -1.99 14.49 2.75
C THR A 292 -1.47 13.95 4.08
N ARG A 293 -2.33 13.79 5.10
CA ARG A 293 -1.98 13.09 6.35
C ARG A 293 -1.49 11.66 6.10
N GLY A 294 -2.05 10.98 5.08
CA GLY A 294 -1.64 9.65 4.65
C GLY A 294 -0.23 9.58 4.03
N GLY A 295 0.41 10.71 3.65
CA GLY A 295 1.78 10.78 3.13
C GLY A 295 2.76 11.50 4.06
N GLY A 296 2.34 11.96 5.24
CA GLY A 296 3.15 12.79 6.12
C GLY A 296 4.30 12.05 6.80
N GLN A 297 5.49 12.68 6.86
CA GLN A 297 6.70 12.09 7.43
C GLN A 297 6.52 11.60 8.88
N ARG A 298 5.73 12.30 9.69
CA ARG A 298 5.44 11.91 11.09
C ARG A 298 4.64 10.61 11.18
N ARG A 299 3.85 10.29 10.15
CA ARG A 299 3.05 9.06 10.06
C ARG A 299 3.76 7.90 9.36
N ARG A 300 4.93 8.10 8.76
CA ARG A 300 5.67 7.05 8.06
C ARG A 300 5.84 5.74 8.84
N PRO A 301 6.19 5.72 10.14
CA PRO A 301 6.29 4.46 10.88
C PRO A 301 4.97 3.69 10.90
N TRP A 302 3.85 4.38 11.13
CA TRP A 302 2.51 3.82 11.10
C TRP A 302 2.10 3.36 9.69
N LEU A 303 2.35 4.18 8.67
CA LEU A 303 2.00 3.84 7.28
C LEU A 303 2.75 2.59 6.80
N ARG A 304 4.03 2.47 7.11
CA ARG A 304 4.85 1.29 6.82
C ARG A 304 4.36 0.06 7.58
N PHE A 305 4.05 0.19 8.86
CA PHE A 305 3.47 -0.90 9.64
C PHE A 305 2.14 -1.37 9.04
N ARG A 306 1.24 -0.43 8.71
CA ARG A 306 -0.04 -0.73 8.07
C ARG A 306 0.17 -1.46 6.75
N LEU A 307 1.06 -0.97 5.90
CA LEU A 307 1.37 -1.58 4.61
C LEU A 307 1.90 -3.02 4.78
N GLU A 308 2.81 -3.25 5.73
CA GLU A 308 3.31 -4.58 6.08
C GLU A 308 2.19 -5.53 6.52
N ALA A 309 1.22 -5.03 7.30
CA ALA A 309 0.08 -5.83 7.71
C ALA A 309 -0.80 -6.26 6.51
N TYR A 310 -1.04 -5.35 5.55
CA TYR A 310 -1.82 -5.68 4.35
C TYR A 310 -1.08 -6.63 3.40
N ILE A 311 0.23 -6.46 3.23
CA ILE A 311 1.07 -7.40 2.48
C ILE A 311 1.04 -8.77 3.13
N ALA A 312 1.23 -8.85 4.45
CA ALA A 312 1.19 -10.12 5.17
C ALA A 312 -0.18 -10.80 5.12
N ALA A 313 -1.27 -10.03 5.06
CA ALA A 313 -2.63 -10.55 4.94
C ALA A 313 -2.84 -11.32 3.62
N SER A 314 -2.08 -11.04 2.56
CA SER A 314 -2.11 -11.81 1.31
C SER A 314 -1.74 -13.28 1.52
N HIS A 315 -0.95 -13.56 2.54
CA HIS A 315 -0.39 -14.89 2.86
C HIS A 315 -0.90 -15.45 4.19
N ARG A 316 -1.69 -14.64 4.96
CA ARG A 316 -2.15 -14.98 6.32
C ARG A 316 -3.64 -14.74 6.48
N ARG A 317 -4.40 -15.84 6.51
CA ARG A 317 -5.88 -15.80 6.62
C ARG A 317 -6.38 -15.19 7.93
N ASP A 318 -5.67 -15.43 9.04
CA ASP A 318 -6.00 -14.87 10.36
C ASP A 318 -5.92 -13.33 10.32
N LEU A 319 -4.85 -12.77 9.76
CA LEU A 319 -4.66 -11.34 9.62
C LEU A 319 -5.64 -10.73 8.60
N ALA A 320 -5.89 -11.42 7.48
CA ALA A 320 -6.88 -10.99 6.50
C ALA A 320 -8.28 -10.86 7.12
N ALA A 321 -8.68 -11.83 7.96
CA ALA A 321 -9.97 -11.78 8.65
C ALA A 321 -10.09 -10.60 9.62
N VAL A 322 -9.02 -10.27 10.34
CA VAL A 322 -8.97 -9.09 11.23
C VAL A 322 -9.10 -7.79 10.43
N LEU A 323 -8.38 -7.67 9.33
CA LEU A 323 -8.46 -6.47 8.49
C LEU A 323 -9.82 -6.32 7.81
N ASP A 324 -10.47 -7.42 7.38
CA ASP A 324 -11.82 -7.40 6.81
C ASP A 324 -12.87 -6.98 7.85
N GLU A 325 -12.76 -7.45 9.09
CA GLU A 325 -13.58 -6.98 10.22
C GLU A 325 -13.42 -5.47 10.44
N LEU A 326 -12.17 -4.97 10.41
CA LEU A 326 -11.87 -3.55 10.56
C LEU A 326 -12.38 -2.71 9.38
N HIS A 327 -12.33 -3.23 8.14
CA HIS A 327 -12.96 -2.60 6.99
C HIS A 327 -14.47 -2.48 7.17
N THR A 328 -15.12 -3.52 7.66
CA THR A 328 -16.57 -3.54 7.92
C THR A 328 -16.95 -2.52 8.99
N THR A 329 -16.20 -2.47 10.09
CA THR A 329 -16.39 -1.47 11.15
C THR A 329 -16.16 -0.06 10.62
N GLY A 330 -15.12 0.14 9.82
CA GLY A 330 -14.84 1.41 9.16
C GLY A 330 -15.97 1.88 8.25
N ARG A 331 -16.56 0.98 7.45
CA ARG A 331 -17.74 1.31 6.61
C ARG A 331 -18.92 1.79 7.46
N SER A 332 -19.23 1.11 8.55
CA SER A 332 -20.29 1.55 9.45
C SER A 332 -20.07 2.97 9.98
N ARG A 333 -18.82 3.30 10.35
CA ARG A 333 -18.47 4.65 10.80
C ARG A 333 -18.66 5.72 9.71
N TYR A 334 -18.34 5.40 8.44
CA TYR A 334 -18.62 6.31 7.31
C TYR A 334 -20.13 6.51 7.09
N HIS A 335 -20.95 5.45 7.24
CA HIS A 335 -22.40 5.57 7.20
C HIS A 335 -22.90 6.54 8.27
N ASP A 336 -22.48 6.36 9.52
CA ASP A 336 -22.88 7.22 10.64
C ASP A 336 -22.46 8.68 10.43
N MET A 337 -21.25 8.90 9.88
CA MET A 337 -20.70 10.22 9.59
C MET A 337 -21.45 10.94 8.45
N LEU A 338 -21.84 10.22 7.41
CA LEU A 338 -22.44 10.80 6.20
C LEU A 338 -23.98 10.84 6.24
N ALA A 339 -24.61 10.08 7.13
CA ALA A 339 -26.07 10.05 7.27
C ALA A 339 -26.71 11.43 7.58
N PRO A 340 -26.14 12.27 8.48
CA PRO A 340 -26.70 13.60 8.74
C PRO A 340 -26.70 14.51 7.51
N ALA A 341 -25.79 14.31 6.55
CA ALA A 341 -25.75 15.04 5.29
C ALA A 341 -26.69 14.45 4.21
N GLY A 342 -27.52 13.46 4.55
CA GLY A 342 -28.49 12.85 3.64
C GLY A 342 -27.85 11.97 2.55
N VAL A 343 -26.60 11.54 2.72
CA VAL A 343 -25.90 10.69 1.76
C VAL A 343 -26.50 9.29 1.75
N LYS A 344 -26.83 8.78 0.56
CA LYS A 344 -27.41 7.42 0.42
C LYS A 344 -26.40 6.35 0.86
N PRO A 345 -26.83 5.24 1.47
CA PRO A 345 -25.96 4.16 1.96
C PRO A 345 -24.98 3.64 0.89
N ALA A 346 -25.42 3.41 -0.33
CA ALA A 346 -24.54 2.94 -1.42
C ALA A 346 -23.40 3.94 -1.78
N VAL A 347 -23.65 5.24 -1.59
CA VAL A 347 -22.63 6.29 -1.79
C VAL A 347 -21.70 6.36 -0.59
N ALA A 348 -22.21 6.15 0.63
CA ALA A 348 -21.39 6.04 1.83
C ALA A 348 -20.45 4.84 1.76
N ASP A 349 -20.90 3.68 1.25
CA ASP A 349 -20.05 2.52 0.97
C ASP A 349 -18.93 2.86 -0.01
N LEU A 350 -19.26 3.55 -1.10
CA LEU A 350 -18.28 3.97 -2.09
C LEU A 350 -17.19 4.87 -1.48
N VAL A 351 -17.60 5.88 -0.72
CA VAL A 351 -16.68 6.82 -0.04
C VAL A 351 -15.81 6.07 0.97
N ALA A 352 -16.39 5.13 1.74
CA ALA A 352 -15.68 4.34 2.72
C ALA A 352 -14.59 3.46 2.07
N ILE A 353 -14.93 2.72 1.02
CA ILE A 353 -14.00 1.80 0.34
C ILE A 353 -12.85 2.59 -0.30
N VAL A 354 -13.16 3.67 -1.01
CA VAL A 354 -12.16 4.55 -1.61
C VAL A 354 -11.28 5.20 -0.54
N GLY A 355 -11.87 5.69 0.54
CA GLY A 355 -11.17 6.32 1.66
C GLY A 355 -10.27 5.34 2.44
N GLN A 356 -10.60 4.04 2.46
CA GLN A 356 -9.75 3.01 3.05
C GLN A 356 -8.59 2.59 2.14
N ALA A 357 -8.84 2.56 0.82
CA ALA A 357 -7.88 2.08 -0.17
C ALA A 357 -6.79 3.10 -0.52
N ILE A 358 -7.15 4.35 -0.84
CA ILE A 358 -6.16 5.35 -1.31
C ILE A 358 -4.96 5.47 -0.37
N PRO A 359 -5.11 5.60 0.96
CA PRO A 359 -3.95 5.71 1.84
C PRO A 359 -3.01 4.50 1.84
N LEU A 360 -3.48 3.30 1.43
CA LEU A 360 -2.63 2.12 1.25
C LEU A 360 -1.70 2.29 0.04
N GLY A 361 -2.26 2.69 -1.09
CA GLY A 361 -1.44 2.92 -2.28
C GLY A 361 -0.53 4.14 -2.13
N LEU A 362 -0.96 5.20 -1.44
CA LEU A 362 -0.10 6.33 -1.11
C LEU A 362 1.06 5.91 -0.17
N ALA A 363 0.84 4.94 0.74
CA ALA A 363 1.91 4.41 1.58
C ALA A 363 2.98 3.65 0.75
N VAL A 364 2.60 2.99 -0.35
CA VAL A 364 3.58 2.44 -1.31
C VAL A 364 4.33 3.57 -2.02
N LEU A 365 3.60 4.59 -2.48
CA LEU A 365 4.19 5.71 -3.23
C LEU A 365 5.13 6.56 -2.36
N ASP A 366 4.84 6.72 -1.06
CA ASP A 366 5.71 7.42 -0.07
C ASP A 366 7.12 6.81 0.04
N ALA A 367 7.28 5.56 -0.36
CA ALA A 367 8.61 4.96 -0.48
C ALA A 367 9.45 5.58 -1.61
N TYR A 368 8.85 6.26 -2.58
CA TYR A 368 9.52 6.79 -3.78
C TYR A 368 9.53 8.32 -3.83
N ILE A 369 8.57 8.98 -3.22
CA ILE A 369 8.34 10.42 -3.30
C ILE A 369 8.45 11.03 -1.90
N ASP A 370 9.46 11.88 -1.71
CA ASP A 370 9.76 12.44 -0.38
C ASP A 370 8.85 13.62 0.00
N ASP A 371 8.29 14.34 -0.98
CA ASP A 371 7.42 15.51 -0.83
C ASP A 371 5.92 15.20 -1.05
N LEU A 372 5.52 13.94 -0.89
CA LEU A 372 4.13 13.51 -1.09
C LEU A 372 3.14 14.22 -0.15
N ASP A 373 3.59 14.63 1.03
CA ASP A 373 2.82 15.39 2.02
C ASP A 373 2.62 16.88 1.66
N THR A 374 3.22 17.36 0.59
CA THR A 374 3.01 18.70 0.05
C THR A 374 1.98 18.75 -1.08
N VAL A 375 1.54 17.58 -1.57
CA VAL A 375 0.63 17.47 -2.71
C VAL A 375 -0.74 18.08 -2.39
N ASP A 376 -1.18 19.01 -3.24
CA ASP A 376 -2.52 19.58 -3.14
C ASP A 376 -3.56 18.65 -3.80
N PHE A 377 -4.09 17.73 -3.02
CA PHE A 377 -5.10 16.78 -3.50
C PHE A 377 -6.45 17.44 -3.83
N ARG A 378 -6.68 18.73 -3.52
CA ARG A 378 -7.91 19.46 -3.88
C ARG A 378 -8.16 19.45 -5.39
N HIS A 379 -7.10 19.38 -6.22
CA HIS A 379 -7.23 19.23 -7.67
C HIS A 379 -8.06 18.01 -8.11
N VAL A 380 -8.17 16.99 -7.28
CA VAL A 380 -8.97 15.78 -7.56
C VAL A 380 -10.15 15.65 -6.60
N THR A 381 -9.96 15.92 -5.31
CA THR A 381 -11.01 15.71 -4.30
C THR A 381 -12.18 16.68 -4.44
N MET A 382 -11.94 17.93 -4.86
CA MET A 382 -13.01 18.91 -5.07
C MET A 382 -13.98 18.47 -6.17
N PRO A 383 -13.56 18.18 -7.43
CA PRO A 383 -14.47 17.70 -8.45
C PRO A 383 -15.05 16.32 -8.12
N LEU A 384 -14.28 15.40 -7.50
CA LEU A 384 -14.76 14.08 -7.14
C LEU A 384 -15.94 14.13 -6.17
N LEU A 385 -15.80 14.86 -5.09
CA LEU A 385 -16.88 14.98 -4.09
C LEU A 385 -18.05 15.83 -4.60
N GLY A 386 -17.81 16.75 -5.54
CA GLY A 386 -18.87 17.36 -6.31
C GLY A 386 -19.75 16.34 -7.03
N PHE A 387 -19.15 15.40 -7.76
CA PHE A 387 -19.89 14.34 -8.46
C PHE A 387 -20.57 13.36 -7.50
N VAL A 388 -19.92 13.01 -6.40
CA VAL A 388 -20.49 12.16 -5.36
C VAL A 388 -21.75 12.81 -4.76
N ALA A 389 -21.72 14.10 -4.48
CA ALA A 389 -22.87 14.82 -3.98
C ALA A 389 -24.03 14.90 -5.01
N ASP A 390 -23.72 15.10 -6.30
CA ASP A 390 -24.74 15.10 -7.38
C ASP A 390 -25.47 13.74 -7.47
N VAL A 391 -24.72 12.64 -7.35
CA VAL A 391 -25.29 11.27 -7.38
C VAL A 391 -26.09 10.98 -6.11
N SER A 392 -25.68 11.53 -4.96
CA SER A 392 -26.38 11.32 -3.68
C SER A 392 -27.66 12.13 -3.56
N GLY A 393 -27.81 13.20 -4.34
CA GLY A 393 -28.90 14.18 -4.18
C GLY A 393 -28.78 15.00 -2.89
N ALA A 394 -27.55 15.06 -2.33
CA ALA A 394 -27.24 15.89 -1.17
C ALA A 394 -27.21 17.38 -1.59
N PRO A 395 -27.73 18.29 -0.78
CA PRO A 395 -27.77 19.71 -1.07
C PRO A 395 -26.40 20.39 -1.14
#